data_136f572e5d582eb83092a9c3ff663b43
#
_entry.id   136f572e5d582eb83092a9c3ff663b43
#
_cell.length_a   1.000
_cell.length_b   1.000
_cell.length_c   1.000
_cell.angle_alpha   90.00
_cell.angle_beta   90.00
_cell.angle_gamma   90.00
#
_symmetry.space_group_name_H-M   'P 1'
#
loop_
_entity.id
_entity.type
_entity.pdbx_description
1 polymer ?
#
loop_
_entity_poly.entity_id
_entity_poly.type
_entity_poly.pdbx_seq_one_letter_code
_entity_poly.pdbx_strand_id
1 'polypeptide(L)'
;MNGKNLQTGSMAPKRKGRMRSTARLLAVSLGLAATAVVAAPPNQSNVLKGLSAMPRLSKFSWMQIGRASWYGKRFQGQRTAAGEKFDMNALTCAHRTLPLGSWVRVTNLTNRKVAYVRVNDRGPVPQTRVIDLSYAAARKLGIGGTAKVRIEQVSPMDPLLVASMMSNDTPP
;
A
#
# COMPACT_ATOMS: atom_id res chain seq x y z
N MET A 1 53.55 -27.94 -14.00
CA MET A 1 53.02 -29.30 -14.25
C MET A 1 51.51 -29.16 -14.30
N ASN A 2 51.04 -29.20 -15.51
CA ASN A 2 50.02 -30.11 -16.06
C ASN A 2 48.65 -29.96 -15.40
N GLY A 3 47.60 -29.72 -16.09
CA GLY A 3 47.25 -29.82 -17.50
C GLY A 3 45.75 -29.98 -17.63
N LYS A 4 45.15 -29.33 -18.63
CA LYS A 4 44.14 -29.80 -19.58
C LYS A 4 42.92 -30.55 -19.02
N ASN A 5 41.65 -30.29 -19.41
CA ASN A 5 40.99 -30.27 -20.73
C ASN A 5 39.56 -29.74 -20.50
N LEU A 6 39.05 -28.86 -21.27
CA LEU A 6 38.27 -28.95 -22.52
C LEU A 6 37.37 -30.17 -22.67
N GLN A 7 36.02 -29.91 -22.68
CA GLN A 7 35.14 -30.41 -23.76
C GLN A 7 33.76 -29.77 -23.69
N THR A 8 33.51 -28.90 -24.57
CA THR A 8 32.47 -28.72 -25.59
C THR A 8 31.54 -29.90 -25.82
N GLY A 9 30.25 -29.67 -25.76
CA GLY A 9 29.17 -30.58 -26.17
C GLY A 9 27.94 -29.78 -26.59
N SER A 10 28.03 -29.23 -27.81
CA SER A 10 26.87 -28.75 -28.59
C SER A 10 26.04 -29.92 -29.06
N MET A 11 24.72 -29.81 -28.89
CA MET A 11 23.77 -30.61 -29.68
C MET A 11 22.42 -29.88 -29.83
N ALA A 12 22.25 -29.22 -30.92
CA ALA A 12 20.98 -28.92 -31.57
C ALA A 12 20.76 -29.90 -32.70
N PRO A 13 19.71 -29.82 -33.49
CA PRO A 13 18.31 -30.16 -33.28
C PRO A 13 17.81 -31.23 -34.26
N LYS A 14 16.61 -31.77 -34.12
CA LYS A 14 15.98 -32.54 -35.22
C LYS A 14 14.56 -32.04 -35.50
N ARG A 15 14.45 -31.39 -36.64
CA ARG A 15 13.22 -31.27 -37.46
C ARG A 15 12.88 -32.61 -38.09
N LYS A 16 11.60 -32.95 -38.10
CA LYS A 16 10.84 -33.74 -39.12
C LYS A 16 9.43 -33.87 -38.50
N GLY A 17 8.33 -33.77 -39.19
CA GLY A 17 8.06 -33.87 -40.60
C GLY A 17 6.62 -33.46 -40.88
N ARG A 18 6.51 -33.02 -42.03
CA ARG A 18 5.33 -32.50 -42.73
C ARG A 18 4.48 -33.70 -43.16
N MET A 19 3.20 -33.72 -42.76
CA MET A 19 2.24 -34.62 -43.40
C MET A 19 1.03 -33.81 -43.91
N ARG A 20 0.99 -33.67 -45.21
CA ARG A 20 -0.16 -33.22 -45.98
C ARG A 20 -1.13 -34.37 -46.08
N SER A 21 -2.36 -34.18 -45.74
CA SER A 21 -3.46 -35.02 -46.23
C SER A 21 -4.59 -34.14 -46.72
N THR A 22 -4.71 -34.17 -47.99
CA THR A 22 -5.85 -33.70 -48.78
C THR A 22 -6.98 -34.73 -48.68
N ALA A 23 -8.16 -34.33 -48.25
CA ALA A 23 -9.38 -35.05 -48.57
C ALA A 23 -10.45 -34.03 -48.90
N ARG A 24 -11.00 -34.21 -50.06
CA ARG A 24 -12.02 -33.41 -50.75
C ARG A 24 -13.43 -33.81 -50.31
N LEU A 25 -14.32 -32.80 -50.34
CA LEU A 25 -15.73 -32.85 -50.77
C LEU A 25 -16.76 -33.51 -49.81
N LEU A 26 -17.71 -32.69 -49.32
CA LEU A 26 -19.04 -32.67 -49.93
C LEU A 26 -19.83 -31.46 -49.36
N ALA A 27 -20.32 -30.64 -50.22
CA ALA A 27 -21.25 -29.57 -49.93
C ALA A 27 -22.65 -30.18 -49.67
N VAL A 28 -23.20 -29.88 -48.49
CA VAL A 28 -24.65 -29.95 -48.29
C VAL A 28 -25.07 -28.59 -47.78
N SER A 29 -25.69 -27.85 -48.68
CA SER A 29 -26.37 -26.61 -48.38
C SER A 29 -27.68 -26.92 -47.64
N LEU A 30 -27.74 -26.71 -46.37
CA LEU A 30 -28.99 -26.61 -45.64
C LEU A 30 -29.09 -25.20 -45.09
N GLY A 31 -29.93 -24.40 -45.73
CA GLY A 31 -30.24 -23.05 -45.31
C GLY A 31 -30.93 -23.04 -43.95
N LEU A 32 -30.24 -22.51 -42.95
CA LEU A 32 -30.87 -22.14 -41.70
C LEU A 32 -30.76 -20.62 -41.59
N ALA A 33 -31.87 -19.95 -41.76
CA ALA A 33 -31.98 -18.51 -41.52
C ALA A 33 -31.73 -18.24 -40.04
N ALA A 34 -30.50 -17.91 -39.71
CA ALA A 34 -30.19 -17.38 -38.40
C ALA A 34 -30.68 -15.94 -38.31
N THR A 35 -31.82 -15.71 -37.68
CA THR A 35 -32.21 -14.38 -37.25
C THR A 35 -31.18 -13.89 -36.26
N ALA A 36 -30.27 -13.03 -36.69
CA ALA A 36 -29.37 -12.30 -35.82
C ALA A 36 -30.22 -11.38 -34.92
N VAL A 37 -30.45 -11.80 -33.69
CA VAL A 37 -30.90 -10.88 -32.66
C VAL A 37 -29.74 -9.95 -32.42
N VAL A 38 -29.78 -8.77 -32.99
CA VAL A 38 -28.90 -7.68 -32.67
C VAL A 38 -29.25 -7.27 -31.23
N ALA A 39 -28.52 -7.79 -30.26
CA ALA A 39 -28.59 -7.29 -28.91
C ALA A 39 -28.18 -5.83 -28.92
N ALA A 40 -29.10 -4.94 -28.60
CA ALA A 40 -28.83 -3.51 -28.47
C ALA A 40 -27.64 -3.34 -27.44
N PRO A 41 -26.69 -2.44 -27.71
CA PRO A 41 -25.60 -2.21 -26.78
C PRO A 41 -26.18 -1.78 -25.42
N PRO A 42 -25.61 -2.26 -24.29
CA PRO A 42 -26.10 -1.88 -22.98
C PRO A 42 -26.07 -0.36 -22.86
N ASN A 43 -27.21 0.19 -22.44
CA ASN A 43 -27.41 1.62 -22.27
C ASN A 43 -26.27 2.23 -21.44
N GLN A 44 -25.45 3.07 -22.07
CA GLN A 44 -24.27 3.71 -21.44
C GLN A 44 -24.62 4.60 -20.24
N SER A 45 -25.91 4.92 -20.04
CA SER A 45 -26.36 5.67 -18.87
C SER A 45 -26.20 4.92 -17.54
N ASN A 46 -26.08 3.58 -17.55
CA ASN A 46 -25.87 2.80 -16.33
C ASN A 46 -24.39 2.69 -15.94
N VAL A 47 -23.47 2.90 -16.87
CA VAL A 47 -22.02 2.89 -16.56
C VAL A 47 -21.64 4.14 -15.77
N LEU A 48 -22.28 5.29 -16.04
CA LEU A 48 -22.00 6.53 -15.32
C LEU A 48 -22.61 6.58 -13.91
N LYS A 49 -23.65 5.79 -13.62
CA LYS A 49 -24.20 5.67 -12.27
C LYS A 49 -23.30 4.88 -11.32
N GLY A 50 -22.46 3.98 -11.84
CA GLY A 50 -21.47 3.24 -11.03
C GLY A 50 -20.29 4.09 -10.60
N LEU A 51 -19.95 5.17 -11.31
CA LEU A 51 -18.82 6.06 -10.97
C LEU A 51 -19.17 7.08 -9.89
N SER A 52 -20.45 7.28 -9.57
CA SER A 52 -20.89 8.18 -8.48
C SER A 52 -20.76 7.54 -7.08
N ALA A 53 -20.43 6.26 -7.00
CA ALA A 53 -20.24 5.53 -5.75
C ALA A 53 -18.73 5.37 -5.38
N MET A 54 -17.86 6.27 -5.86
CA MET A 54 -16.55 6.38 -5.21
C MET A 54 -16.81 6.76 -3.76
N PRO A 55 -16.31 5.96 -2.79
CA PRO A 55 -16.42 6.35 -1.39
C PRO A 55 -15.81 7.74 -1.29
N ARG A 56 -16.61 8.73 -0.90
CA ARG A 56 -16.11 10.06 -0.59
C ARG A 56 -14.93 9.83 0.33
N LEU A 57 -13.75 10.31 -0.11
CA LEU A 57 -12.56 10.37 0.74
C LEU A 57 -13.02 10.72 2.15
N SER A 58 -12.80 9.83 3.10
CA SER A 58 -13.30 9.98 4.46
C SER A 58 -12.89 11.36 4.94
N LYS A 59 -13.88 12.21 5.22
CA LYS A 59 -13.60 13.50 5.84
C LYS A 59 -12.85 13.17 7.11
N PHE A 60 -11.60 13.65 7.23
CA PHE A 60 -10.85 13.51 8.47
C PHE A 60 -11.76 13.95 9.62
N SER A 61 -12.12 13.01 10.48
CA SER A 61 -13.07 13.27 11.56
C SER A 61 -12.47 14.18 12.63
N TRP A 62 -11.14 14.30 12.65
CA TRP A 62 -10.39 15.06 13.63
C TRP A 62 -9.01 15.47 13.08
N MET A 63 -8.60 16.71 13.36
CA MET A 63 -7.32 17.28 12.92
C MET A 63 -6.70 18.13 14.03
N GLN A 64 -5.37 18.05 14.16
CA GLN A 64 -4.58 18.89 15.06
C GLN A 64 -3.27 19.31 14.40
N ILE A 65 -2.82 20.55 14.69
CA ILE A 65 -1.51 21.05 14.29
C ILE A 65 -0.70 21.35 15.56
N GLY A 66 0.57 20.94 15.57
CA GLY A 66 1.46 21.19 16.69
C GLY A 66 2.87 20.66 16.45
N ARG A 67 3.67 20.57 17.52
CA ARG A 67 5.03 20.03 17.45
C ARG A 67 5.03 18.52 17.69
N ALA A 68 5.78 17.82 16.85
CA ALA A 68 6.12 16.40 17.04
C ALA A 68 7.54 16.28 17.57
N SER A 69 7.80 15.23 18.35
CA SER A 69 9.11 14.67 18.61
C SER A 69 9.11 13.16 18.43
N TRP A 70 10.16 12.47 18.83
CA TRP A 70 10.24 11.03 18.73
C TRP A 70 10.94 10.40 19.92
N TYR A 71 10.64 9.11 20.20
CA TYR A 71 11.24 8.35 21.29
C TYR A 71 12.66 7.90 20.98
N GLY A 72 13.56 8.07 21.92
CA GLY A 72 14.92 7.53 21.84
C GLY A 72 14.99 6.01 22.12
N LYS A 73 16.16 5.41 21.83
CA LYS A 73 16.46 3.97 22.01
C LYS A 73 16.14 3.43 23.43
N ARG A 74 16.20 4.27 24.46
CA ARG A 74 15.96 3.89 25.85
C ARG A 74 14.55 3.34 26.12
N PHE A 75 13.60 3.58 25.24
CA PHE A 75 12.22 3.09 25.37
C PHE A 75 11.99 1.74 24.66
N GLN A 76 12.96 1.27 23.89
CA GLN A 76 12.82 0.00 23.16
C GLN A 76 12.47 -1.15 24.11
N GLY A 77 11.41 -1.89 23.78
CA GLY A 77 10.93 -3.04 24.54
C GLY A 77 10.11 -2.71 25.80
N GLN A 78 9.99 -1.43 26.20
CA GLN A 78 9.12 -1.02 27.30
C GLN A 78 7.64 -1.20 26.92
N ARG A 79 6.79 -1.42 27.93
CA ARG A 79 5.34 -1.53 27.71
C ARG A 79 4.73 -0.19 27.37
N THR A 80 3.93 -0.17 26.31
CA THR A 80 3.12 0.97 25.91
C THR A 80 1.78 0.97 26.64
N ALA A 81 1.03 2.06 26.54
CA ALA A 81 -0.32 2.15 27.10
C ALA A 81 -1.32 1.16 26.46
N ALA A 82 -1.06 0.68 25.24
CA ALA A 82 -1.82 -0.37 24.59
C ALA A 82 -1.46 -1.79 25.09
N GLY A 83 -0.46 -1.92 25.99
CA GLY A 83 -0.04 -3.19 26.56
C GLY A 83 1.00 -3.97 25.73
N GLU A 84 1.31 -3.51 24.52
CA GLU A 84 2.35 -4.10 23.67
C GLU A 84 3.75 -3.55 24.01
N LYS A 85 4.80 -4.25 23.57
CA LYS A 85 6.17 -3.75 23.68
C LYS A 85 6.44 -2.68 22.61
N PHE A 86 7.01 -1.55 23.02
CA PHE A 86 7.43 -0.53 22.07
C PHE A 86 8.52 -1.05 21.15
N ASP A 87 8.28 -0.93 19.85
CA ASP A 87 9.27 -1.17 18.80
C ASP A 87 9.56 0.14 18.06
N MET A 88 10.82 0.59 18.16
CA MET A 88 11.25 1.81 17.51
C MET A 88 11.21 1.74 15.97
N ASN A 89 11.19 0.54 15.39
CA ASN A 89 11.15 0.31 13.95
C ASN A 89 9.71 0.18 13.40
N ALA A 90 8.72 0.07 14.26
CA ALA A 90 7.32 0.06 13.87
C ALA A 90 6.79 1.49 13.64
N LEU A 91 5.81 1.66 12.74
CA LEU A 91 5.16 2.96 12.49
C LEU A 91 4.09 3.23 13.55
N THR A 92 4.50 3.69 14.72
CA THR A 92 3.65 3.95 15.88
C THR A 92 3.89 5.34 16.48
N CYS A 93 2.96 5.76 17.34
CA CYS A 93 3.08 7.02 18.04
C CYS A 93 2.34 7.02 19.39
N ALA A 94 2.69 7.99 20.25
CA ALA A 94 1.90 8.36 21.41
C ALA A 94 1.07 9.60 21.15
N HIS A 95 -0.17 9.57 21.60
CA HIS A 95 -1.09 10.71 21.62
C HIS A 95 -1.90 10.74 22.90
N ARG A 96 -2.23 11.97 23.40
CA ARG A 96 -2.86 12.09 24.73
C ARG A 96 -4.29 11.53 24.75
N THR A 97 -5.10 11.83 23.74
CA THR A 97 -6.55 11.62 23.79
C THR A 97 -7.09 10.73 22.68
N LEU A 98 -6.40 10.58 21.54
CA LEU A 98 -6.87 9.70 20.47
C LEU A 98 -7.00 8.25 20.97
N PRO A 99 -8.01 7.50 20.52
CA PRO A 99 -8.17 6.10 20.91
C PRO A 99 -6.92 5.27 20.59
N LEU A 100 -6.52 4.39 21.52
CA LEU A 100 -5.48 3.41 21.24
C LEU A 100 -5.93 2.49 20.09
N GLY A 101 -5.01 2.16 19.20
CA GLY A 101 -5.29 1.40 17.99
C GLY A 101 -5.74 2.24 16.80
N SER A 102 -6.11 3.53 16.99
CA SER A 102 -6.50 4.38 15.85
C SER A 102 -5.30 4.72 14.97
N TRP A 103 -5.58 4.98 13.70
CA TRP A 103 -4.59 5.40 12.73
C TRP A 103 -4.65 6.90 12.51
N VAL A 104 -3.48 7.49 12.37
CA VAL A 104 -3.32 8.90 12.06
C VAL A 104 -2.38 9.12 10.87
N ARG A 105 -2.76 10.03 10.01
CA ARG A 105 -1.90 10.59 8.98
C ARG A 105 -1.14 11.76 9.57
N VAL A 106 0.16 11.67 9.60
CA VAL A 106 1.06 12.75 10.06
C VAL A 106 1.72 13.38 8.85
N THR A 107 1.60 14.69 8.71
CA THR A 107 2.26 15.47 7.65
C THR A 107 3.26 16.43 8.29
N ASN A 108 4.52 16.31 7.94
CA ASN A 108 5.54 17.32 8.30
C ASN A 108 5.31 18.57 7.46
N LEU A 109 5.00 19.68 8.12
CA LEU A 109 4.64 20.93 7.43
C LEU A 109 5.84 21.65 6.77
N THR A 110 7.08 21.27 7.14
CA THR A 110 8.29 21.86 6.56
C THR A 110 8.64 21.24 5.20
N ASN A 111 8.60 19.90 5.11
CA ASN A 111 9.05 19.17 3.91
C ASN A 111 7.93 18.42 3.18
N ARG A 112 6.69 18.50 3.66
CA ARG A 112 5.49 17.87 3.12
C ARG A 112 5.49 16.34 3.13
N LYS A 113 6.48 15.70 3.74
CA LYS A 113 6.49 14.23 3.90
C LYS A 113 5.34 13.76 4.77
N VAL A 114 4.82 12.58 4.43
CA VAL A 114 3.66 11.98 5.10
C VAL A 114 4.03 10.60 5.64
N ALA A 115 3.51 10.27 6.81
CA ALA A 115 3.53 8.92 7.36
C ALA A 115 2.18 8.59 7.99
N TYR A 116 1.76 7.33 7.86
CA TYR A 116 0.64 6.77 8.59
C TYR A 116 1.17 6.01 9.78
N VAL A 117 0.67 6.31 10.97
CA VAL A 117 1.16 5.72 12.22
C VAL A 117 -0.01 5.31 13.09
N ARG A 118 0.17 4.23 13.84
CA ARG A 118 -0.84 3.73 14.78
C ARG A 118 -0.59 4.30 16.17
N VAL A 119 -1.64 4.79 16.82
CA VAL A 119 -1.59 5.24 18.20
C VAL A 119 -1.56 4.02 19.13
N ASN A 120 -0.46 3.80 19.81
CA ASN A 120 -0.29 2.68 20.74
C ASN A 120 0.15 3.10 22.14
N ASP A 121 0.41 4.41 22.34
CA ASP A 121 0.89 4.89 23.64
C ASP A 121 0.25 6.22 24.03
N ARG A 122 0.44 6.61 25.32
CA ARG A 122 -0.01 7.87 25.90
C ARG A 122 1.15 8.85 26.03
N GLY A 123 0.86 10.09 25.73
CA GLY A 123 1.81 11.20 25.70
C GLY A 123 1.55 12.11 24.52
N PRO A 124 2.40 13.11 24.30
CA PRO A 124 3.58 13.54 25.10
C PRO A 124 3.21 14.12 26.46
N VAL A 125 4.11 13.95 27.44
CA VAL A 125 3.97 14.59 28.76
C VAL A 125 4.09 16.12 28.64
N PRO A 126 5.10 16.70 27.94
CA PRO A 126 5.15 18.15 27.74
C PRO A 126 4.01 18.64 26.83
N GLN A 127 3.24 19.60 27.30
CA GLN A 127 2.10 20.15 26.55
C GLN A 127 2.52 20.93 25.27
N THR A 128 3.79 21.29 25.16
CA THR A 128 4.35 21.94 23.96
C THR A 128 4.39 21.04 22.72
N ARG A 129 4.17 19.71 22.91
CA ARG A 129 4.12 18.72 21.83
C ARG A 129 2.72 18.11 21.74
N VAL A 130 2.34 17.70 20.56
CA VAL A 130 1.04 17.06 20.29
C VAL A 130 1.16 15.55 20.03
N ILE A 131 2.33 15.09 19.60
CA ILE A 131 2.58 13.68 19.25
C ILE A 131 4.05 13.35 19.48
N ASP A 132 4.31 12.15 19.98
CA ASP A 132 5.65 11.55 19.99
C ASP A 132 5.65 10.32 19.06
N LEU A 133 6.58 10.31 18.12
CA LEU A 133 6.67 9.31 17.05
C LEU A 133 7.66 8.20 17.44
N SER A 134 7.50 7.02 16.83
CA SER A 134 8.59 6.05 16.78
C SER A 134 9.75 6.59 15.93
N TYR A 135 10.93 5.99 16.07
CA TYR A 135 12.10 6.36 15.27
C TYR A 135 11.85 6.17 13.76
N ALA A 136 11.27 5.03 13.37
CA ALA A 136 10.93 4.76 11.97
C ALA A 136 9.96 5.81 11.40
N ALA A 137 8.94 6.19 12.15
CA ALA A 137 7.99 7.22 11.74
C ALA A 137 8.67 8.59 11.58
N ALA A 138 9.53 8.97 12.53
CA ALA A 138 10.29 10.21 12.47
C ALA A 138 11.22 10.25 11.25
N ARG A 139 11.94 9.15 10.96
CA ARG A 139 12.77 9.04 9.76
C ARG A 139 11.98 9.18 8.48
N LYS A 140 10.84 8.49 8.37
CA LYS A 140 9.95 8.58 7.19
C LYS A 140 9.48 10.03 6.96
N LEU A 141 9.24 10.77 8.03
CA LEU A 141 8.86 12.19 7.99
C LEU A 141 10.04 13.16 7.82
N GLY A 142 11.29 12.68 7.91
CA GLY A 142 12.48 13.54 7.88
C GLY A 142 12.62 14.41 9.12
N ILE A 143 12.24 13.90 10.30
CA ILE A 143 12.30 14.61 11.58
C ILE A 143 13.53 14.15 12.37
N GLY A 144 14.57 14.98 12.45
CA GLY A 144 15.77 14.67 13.24
C GLY A 144 15.63 14.97 14.73
N GLY A 145 14.82 15.93 15.12
CA GLY A 145 14.56 16.31 16.52
C GLY A 145 13.09 16.63 16.75
N THR A 146 12.68 17.87 16.51
CA THR A 146 11.27 18.29 16.56
C THR A 146 10.86 18.98 15.27
N ALA A 147 9.59 18.83 14.88
CA ALA A 147 9.03 19.51 13.71
C ALA A 147 7.58 19.94 13.93
N LYS A 148 7.12 20.92 13.17
CA LYS A 148 5.70 21.28 13.10
C LYS A 148 4.99 20.32 12.18
N VAL A 149 3.96 19.65 12.69
CA VAL A 149 3.20 18.64 11.94
C VAL A 149 1.71 18.94 11.97
N ARG A 150 0.99 18.37 10.99
CA ARG A 150 -0.45 18.21 11.00
C ARG A 150 -0.75 16.75 11.21
N ILE A 151 -1.69 16.46 12.09
CA ILE A 151 -2.18 15.12 12.44
C ILE A 151 -3.64 15.07 12.03
N GLU A 152 -4.02 14.02 11.34
CA GLU A 152 -5.38 13.78 10.88
C GLU A 152 -5.74 12.34 11.20
N GLN A 153 -6.84 12.12 11.93
CA GLN A 153 -7.31 10.76 12.18
C GLN A 153 -7.89 10.19 10.88
N VAL A 154 -7.52 8.97 10.55
CA VAL A 154 -7.96 8.29 9.33
C VAL A 154 -8.74 7.02 9.66
N SER A 155 -9.67 6.67 8.78
CA SER A 155 -10.37 5.39 8.87
C SER A 155 -9.39 4.24 8.56
N PRO A 156 -9.50 3.08 9.24
CA PRO A 156 -8.75 1.88 8.84
C PRO A 156 -9.00 1.44 7.40
N MET A 157 -10.12 1.85 6.81
CA MET A 157 -10.49 1.57 5.42
C MET A 157 -10.06 2.69 4.45
N ASP A 158 -9.25 3.66 4.90
CA ASP A 158 -8.75 4.71 4.04
C ASP A 158 -7.84 4.12 2.94
N PRO A 159 -8.13 4.33 1.64
CA PRO A 159 -7.36 3.73 0.56
C PRO A 159 -5.88 4.11 0.59
N LEU A 160 -5.54 5.33 1.03
CA LEU A 160 -4.16 5.78 1.12
C LEU A 160 -3.42 5.12 2.29
N LEU A 161 -4.11 4.84 3.41
CA LEU A 161 -3.57 4.05 4.51
C LEU A 161 -3.31 2.62 4.05
N VAL A 162 -4.28 1.98 3.41
CA VAL A 162 -4.15 0.61 2.88
C VAL A 162 -3.00 0.51 1.89
N ALA A 163 -2.91 1.45 0.94
CA ALA A 163 -1.79 1.52 0.00
C ALA A 163 -0.44 1.69 0.70
N SER A 164 -0.37 2.52 1.74
CA SER A 164 0.85 2.72 2.54
C SER A 164 1.28 1.48 3.34
N MET A 165 0.33 0.60 3.69
CA MET A 165 0.62 -0.68 4.35
C MET A 165 1.09 -1.75 3.36
N MET A 166 0.58 -1.70 2.11
CA MET A 166 0.93 -2.66 1.06
C MET A 166 2.25 -2.32 0.36
N SER A 167 2.59 -1.05 0.24
CA SER A 167 3.93 -0.65 -0.18
C SER A 167 4.87 -1.00 0.98
N ASN A 168 5.65 -2.07 0.82
CA ASN A 168 6.72 -2.47 1.74
C ASN A 168 7.83 -1.40 1.75
N ASP A 169 7.50 -0.16 2.08
CA ASP A 169 8.45 0.89 2.40
C ASP A 169 9.05 0.63 3.79
N THR A 170 9.75 -0.50 3.91
CA THR A 170 10.76 -0.64 4.95
C THR A 170 11.86 0.35 4.58
N PRO A 171 12.14 1.40 5.36
CA PRO A 171 13.27 2.28 5.08
C PRO A 171 14.55 1.45 5.12
N PRO A 172 15.49 1.69 4.20
CA PRO A 172 16.79 1.05 4.19
C PRO A 172 17.57 1.30 5.49
#